data_f1fcc566a48ef8193143bc13b2c85bfe
#
_entry.id   f1fcc566a48ef8193143bc13b2c85bfe
#
_cell.length_a   1.000
_cell.length_b   1.000
_cell.length_c   1.000
_cell.angle_alpha   90.00
_cell.angle_beta   90.00
_cell.angle_gamma   90.00
#
_symmetry.space_group_name_H-M   'P 1'
#
loop_
_entity.id
_entity.type
_entity.pdbx_description
1 polymer ?
#
loop_
_entity_poly.entity_id
_entity_poly.type
_entity_poly.pdbx_seq_one_letter_code
_entity_poly.pdbx_strand_id
1 'polypeptide(L)'
;MKNTIFVLEENAPKYKQIYEQFKSFIERGDIPPNDPLPSIRQLADSLQVSRNTTLMAYEQLVAEGYIRGEGRKGYFVNELEPLLFQDALVLPTKEQTTSEIPILIDFRPGVVDQTHFPLKIWRRIANRALTLQESFQYGEP
;
A
#
# COMPACT_ATOMS: atom_id res chain seq x y z
N MET A 1 7.23 -9.53 -16.30
CA MET A 1 8.09 -8.48 -15.70
C MET A 1 8.86 -7.77 -16.81
N LYS A 2 8.46 -6.58 -17.18
CA LYS A 2 9.25 -5.70 -18.05
C LYS A 2 10.39 -5.16 -17.19
N ASN A 3 11.63 -5.32 -17.61
CA ASN A 3 12.90 -4.81 -17.06
C ASN A 3 12.80 -3.89 -15.83
N THR A 4 12.53 -4.47 -14.68
CA THR A 4 12.50 -3.75 -13.40
C THR A 4 13.93 -3.69 -12.91
N ILE A 5 14.60 -2.55 -13.07
CA ILE A 5 15.98 -2.35 -12.61
C ILE A 5 15.92 -1.82 -11.19
N PHE A 6 16.47 -2.57 -10.24
CA PHE A 6 16.67 -2.11 -8.88
C PHE A 6 17.99 -1.36 -8.78
N VAL A 7 17.95 -0.19 -8.15
CA VAL A 7 19.14 0.59 -7.82
C VAL A 7 19.24 0.67 -6.30
N LEU A 8 20.29 0.10 -5.73
CA LEU A 8 20.52 0.12 -4.29
C LEU A 8 21.70 1.02 -3.97
N GLU A 9 21.49 1.99 -3.11
CA GLU A 9 22.51 2.88 -2.57
C GLU A 9 23.07 2.34 -1.25
N GLU A 10 24.34 2.62 -0.97
CA GLU A 10 24.98 2.14 0.25
C GLU A 10 24.56 2.91 1.52
N ASN A 11 24.10 4.13 1.36
CA ASN A 11 23.84 5.06 2.47
C ASN A 11 22.45 4.88 3.13
N ALA A 12 21.63 3.95 2.67
CA ALA A 12 20.30 3.71 3.22
C ALA A 12 20.04 2.21 3.45
N PRO A 13 19.15 1.85 4.40
CA PRO A 13 18.83 0.44 4.66
C PRO A 13 18.31 -0.26 3.41
N LYS A 14 18.99 -1.30 2.96
CA LYS A 14 18.69 -2.00 1.69
C LYS A 14 17.27 -2.55 1.65
N TYR A 15 16.70 -3.05 2.78
CA TYR A 15 15.34 -3.54 2.83
C TYR A 15 14.30 -2.44 2.50
N LYS A 16 14.55 -1.20 2.99
CA LYS A 16 13.68 -0.06 2.75
C LYS A 16 13.69 0.35 1.28
N GLN A 17 14.87 0.35 0.66
CA GLN A 17 15.02 0.66 -0.76
C GLN A 17 14.31 -0.38 -1.65
N ILE A 18 14.43 -1.67 -1.32
CA ILE A 18 13.72 -2.75 -2.03
C ILE A 18 12.21 -2.57 -1.90
N TYR A 19 11.72 -2.31 -0.70
CA TYR A 19 10.31 -2.05 -0.41
C TYR A 19 9.79 -0.85 -1.21
N GLU A 20 10.45 0.32 -1.14
CA GLU A 20 10.03 1.54 -1.82
C GLU A 20 9.99 1.37 -3.35
N GLN A 21 10.97 0.68 -3.92
CA GLN A 21 11.03 0.43 -5.34
C GLN A 21 9.90 -0.50 -5.80
N PHE A 22 9.65 -1.62 -5.11
CA PHE A 22 8.51 -2.48 -5.42
C PHE A 22 7.18 -1.73 -5.30
N LYS A 23 6.99 -0.97 -4.22
CA LYS A 23 5.82 -0.14 -4.02
C LYS A 23 5.60 0.80 -5.22
N SER A 24 6.64 1.52 -5.62
CA SER A 24 6.59 2.43 -6.77
C SER A 24 6.26 1.70 -8.08
N PHE A 25 6.85 0.52 -8.35
CA PHE A 25 6.56 -0.26 -9.55
C PHE A 25 5.11 -0.78 -9.59
N ILE A 26 4.58 -1.18 -8.43
CA ILE A 26 3.20 -1.65 -8.31
C ILE A 26 2.21 -0.49 -8.47
N GLU A 27 2.48 0.65 -7.83
CA GLU A 27 1.62 1.84 -7.90
C GLU A 27 1.57 2.45 -9.30
N ARG A 28 2.67 2.38 -10.07
CA ARG A 28 2.72 2.82 -11.47
C ARG A 28 2.15 1.81 -12.46
N GLY A 29 1.87 0.58 -12.01
CA GLY A 29 1.40 -0.49 -12.87
C GLY A 29 2.51 -1.16 -13.70
N ASP A 30 3.79 -0.91 -13.39
CA ASP A 30 4.93 -1.57 -14.03
C ASP A 30 4.93 -3.08 -13.75
N ILE A 31 4.41 -3.46 -12.59
CA ILE A 31 4.10 -4.85 -12.20
C ILE A 31 2.58 -4.95 -12.04
N PRO A 32 1.89 -5.61 -12.96
CA PRO A 32 0.43 -5.69 -12.93
C PRO A 32 -0.10 -6.54 -11.78
N PRO A 33 -1.37 -6.36 -11.39
CA PRO A 33 -2.03 -7.19 -10.41
C PRO A 33 -1.96 -8.68 -10.79
N ASN A 34 -1.83 -9.53 -9.77
CA ASN A 34 -1.69 -10.97 -9.91
C ASN A 34 -0.40 -11.48 -10.55
N ASP A 35 0.53 -10.59 -10.94
CA ASP A 35 1.86 -11.02 -11.39
C ASP A 35 2.65 -11.64 -10.24
N PRO A 36 3.40 -12.74 -10.50
CA PRO A 36 4.28 -13.34 -9.53
C PRO A 36 5.53 -12.49 -9.33
N LEU A 37 5.92 -12.34 -8.08
CA LEU A 37 7.20 -11.74 -7.70
C LEU A 37 8.30 -12.81 -7.59
N PRO A 38 9.58 -12.44 -7.75
CA PRO A 38 10.70 -13.33 -7.50
C PRO A 38 10.61 -13.92 -6.09
N SER A 39 11.08 -15.14 -5.91
CA SER A 39 11.21 -15.68 -4.57
C SER A 39 12.23 -14.89 -3.76
N ILE A 40 12.10 -14.91 -2.43
CA ILE A 40 13.04 -14.23 -1.52
C ILE A 40 14.49 -14.58 -1.84
N ARG A 41 14.74 -15.87 -2.17
CA ARG A 41 16.08 -16.34 -2.53
C ARG A 41 16.55 -15.75 -3.86
N GLN A 42 15.72 -15.82 -4.90
CA GLN A 42 16.07 -15.30 -6.23
C GLN A 42 16.36 -13.79 -6.18
N LEU A 43 15.54 -13.04 -5.46
CA LEU A 43 15.74 -11.59 -5.32
C LEU A 43 17.00 -11.28 -4.51
N ALA A 44 17.23 -11.97 -3.40
CA ALA A 44 18.42 -11.81 -2.57
C ALA A 44 19.72 -12.09 -3.38
N ASP A 45 19.72 -13.18 -4.16
CA ASP A 45 20.85 -13.57 -4.99
C ASP A 45 21.07 -12.52 -6.12
N SER A 46 20.00 -12.02 -6.75
CA SER A 46 20.12 -11.04 -7.85
C SER A 46 20.58 -9.65 -7.39
N LEU A 47 20.20 -9.24 -6.19
CA LEU A 47 20.56 -7.94 -5.61
C LEU A 47 21.80 -8.00 -4.71
N GLN A 48 22.38 -9.18 -4.54
CA GLN A 48 23.53 -9.42 -3.63
C GLN A 48 23.26 -8.91 -2.20
N VAL A 49 22.08 -9.18 -1.70
CA VAL A 49 21.66 -8.85 -0.33
C VAL A 49 21.37 -10.12 0.48
N SER A 50 21.24 -9.98 1.79
CA SER A 50 20.84 -11.12 2.63
C SER A 50 19.37 -11.50 2.38
N ARG A 51 19.05 -12.79 2.54
CA ARG A 51 17.66 -13.27 2.46
C ARG A 51 16.76 -12.59 3.49
N ASN A 52 17.31 -12.26 4.66
CA ASN A 52 16.59 -11.55 5.70
C ASN A 52 16.21 -10.13 5.26
N THR A 53 17.12 -9.43 4.56
CA THR A 53 16.85 -8.11 3.98
C THR A 53 15.67 -8.15 3.01
N THR A 54 15.65 -9.14 2.12
CA THR A 54 14.55 -9.32 1.18
C THR A 54 13.25 -9.73 1.88
N LEU A 55 13.34 -10.61 2.89
CA LEU A 55 12.19 -11.03 3.69
C LEU A 55 11.52 -9.83 4.38
N MET A 56 12.30 -8.98 5.04
CA MET A 56 11.78 -7.77 5.70
C MET A 56 11.05 -6.84 4.73
N ALA A 57 11.58 -6.65 3.52
CA ALA A 57 10.91 -5.85 2.49
C ALA A 57 9.58 -6.48 2.06
N TYR A 58 9.55 -7.80 1.88
CA TYR A 58 8.33 -8.52 1.49
C TYR A 58 7.29 -8.54 2.61
N GLU A 59 7.70 -8.73 3.87
CA GLU A 59 6.80 -8.66 5.02
C GLU A 59 6.13 -7.30 5.12
N GLN A 60 6.86 -6.22 4.85
CA GLN A 60 6.30 -4.87 4.84
C GLN A 60 5.31 -4.69 3.69
N LEU A 61 5.64 -5.14 2.48
CA LEU A 61 4.72 -5.10 1.33
C LEU A 61 3.44 -5.91 1.58
N VAL A 62 3.54 -7.06 2.26
CA VAL A 62 2.37 -7.86 2.68
C VAL A 62 1.56 -7.12 3.74
N ALA A 63 2.22 -6.55 4.75
CA ALA A 63 1.54 -5.81 5.82
C ALA A 63 0.75 -4.61 5.29
N GLU A 64 1.26 -3.93 4.27
CA GLU A 64 0.60 -2.80 3.60
C GLU A 64 -0.38 -3.23 2.50
N GLY A 65 -0.44 -4.52 2.19
CA GLY A 65 -1.40 -5.07 1.24
C GLY A 65 -1.03 -4.89 -0.23
N TYR A 66 0.22 -4.54 -0.54
CA TYR A 66 0.71 -4.46 -1.93
C TYR A 66 0.85 -5.84 -2.57
N ILE A 67 1.26 -6.83 -1.78
CA ILE A 67 1.44 -8.20 -2.23
C ILE A 67 0.79 -9.18 -1.25
N ARG A 68 0.58 -10.42 -1.70
CA ARG A 68 0.12 -11.53 -0.87
C ARG A 68 1.03 -12.73 -1.06
N GLY A 69 1.19 -13.51 0.01
CA GLY A 69 1.87 -14.80 -0.03
C GLY A 69 0.87 -15.93 -0.28
N GLU A 70 1.10 -16.78 -1.26
CA GLU A 70 0.29 -17.97 -1.55
C GLU A 70 1.07 -19.25 -1.22
N GLY A 71 1.44 -19.41 0.04
CA GLY A 71 2.09 -20.62 0.53
C GLY A 71 3.30 -21.04 -0.33
N ARG A 72 3.24 -22.24 -0.94
CA ARG A 72 4.34 -22.77 -1.77
C ARG A 72 4.44 -22.11 -3.16
N LYS A 73 3.45 -21.33 -3.58
CA LYS A 73 3.43 -20.69 -4.91
C LYS A 73 4.25 -19.41 -4.96
N GLY A 74 4.54 -18.79 -3.79
CA GLY A 74 5.32 -17.56 -3.72
C GLY A 74 4.49 -16.32 -3.42
N TYR A 75 4.96 -15.17 -3.87
CA TYR A 75 4.33 -13.88 -3.65
C TYR A 75 3.75 -13.33 -4.94
N PHE A 76 2.58 -12.69 -4.84
CA PHE A 76 1.82 -12.13 -5.96
C PHE A 76 1.39 -10.71 -5.64
N VAL A 77 1.36 -9.86 -6.66
CA VAL A 77 0.86 -8.49 -6.53
C VAL A 77 -0.65 -8.51 -6.27
N ASN A 78 -1.10 -7.74 -5.30
CA ASN A 78 -2.51 -7.54 -5.06
C ASN A 78 -3.11 -6.58 -6.09
N GLU A 79 -4.39 -6.75 -6.37
CA GLU A 79 -5.16 -5.73 -7.04
C GLU A 79 -5.29 -4.52 -6.12
N LEU A 80 -4.68 -3.41 -6.50
CA LEU A 80 -4.81 -2.15 -5.79
C LEU A 80 -6.11 -1.52 -6.26
N GLU A 81 -7.10 -1.44 -5.38
CA GLU A 81 -8.27 -0.60 -5.65
C GLU A 81 -7.78 0.84 -5.87
N PRO A 82 -8.18 1.50 -6.98
CA PRO A 82 -7.82 2.88 -7.19
C PRO A 82 -8.29 3.69 -5.98
N LEU A 83 -7.37 4.44 -5.38
CA LEU A 83 -7.75 5.40 -4.36
C LEU A 83 -8.63 6.45 -5.07
N LEU A 84 -9.93 6.41 -4.85
CA LEU A 84 -10.91 7.36 -5.41
C LEU A 84 -10.67 8.81 -4.94
N PHE A 85 -9.54 9.09 -4.30
CA PHE A 85 -9.21 10.40 -3.75
C PHE A 85 -8.31 11.26 -4.65
N GLN A 86 -7.98 10.81 -5.89
CA GLN A 86 -7.17 11.65 -6.77
C GLN A 86 -7.93 12.87 -7.32
N ASP A 87 -9.28 12.86 -7.23
CA ASP A 87 -10.13 13.97 -7.67
C ASP A 87 -10.99 14.61 -6.55
N ALA A 88 -10.83 14.19 -5.29
CA ALA A 88 -11.71 14.64 -4.19
C ALA A 88 -11.24 15.90 -3.46
N LEU A 89 -10.31 16.68 -4.01
CA LEU A 89 -9.96 18.00 -3.48
C LEU A 89 -10.68 19.16 -4.22
N VAL A 90 -11.65 18.85 -5.07
CA VAL A 90 -12.66 19.82 -5.44
C VAL A 90 -13.77 19.70 -4.42
N LEU A 91 -13.70 20.48 -3.33
CA LEU A 91 -14.83 20.66 -2.42
C LEU A 91 -16.00 21.16 -3.26
N PRO A 92 -17.10 20.42 -3.43
CA PRO A 92 -18.28 20.97 -4.09
C PRO A 92 -18.81 22.07 -3.20
N THR A 93 -18.83 23.29 -3.73
CA THR A 93 -19.60 24.39 -3.18
C THR A 93 -21.04 23.92 -3.02
N LYS A 94 -21.54 24.06 -1.82
CA LYS A 94 -22.86 23.65 -1.35
C LYS A 94 -23.96 24.21 -2.26
N GLU A 95 -24.47 23.41 -3.19
CA GLU A 95 -25.84 23.56 -3.66
C GLU A 95 -26.64 22.39 -3.11
N GLN A 96 -27.53 22.73 -2.16
CA GLN A 96 -28.46 21.81 -1.55
C GLN A 96 -29.52 21.43 -2.59
N THR A 97 -29.35 20.28 -3.21
CA THR A 97 -30.46 19.55 -3.80
C THR A 97 -30.70 18.33 -2.94
N THR A 98 -31.79 18.36 -2.18
CA THR A 98 -32.37 17.24 -1.46
C THR A 98 -32.80 16.18 -2.44
N SER A 99 -31.92 15.26 -2.82
CA SER A 99 -32.31 13.96 -3.33
C SER A 99 -32.07 12.96 -2.19
N GLU A 100 -33.11 12.30 -1.75
CA GLU A 100 -33.08 11.23 -0.77
C GLU A 100 -32.24 10.07 -1.33
N ILE A 101 -30.93 10.13 -1.11
CA ILE A 101 -30.03 9.00 -1.36
C ILE A 101 -30.24 8.05 -0.17
N PRO A 102 -30.65 6.79 -0.38
CA PRO A 102 -30.74 5.85 0.73
C PRO A 102 -29.39 5.74 1.42
N ILE A 103 -29.37 6.04 2.72
CA ILE A 103 -28.14 5.95 3.55
C ILE A 103 -27.79 4.46 3.64
N LEU A 104 -26.77 4.06 2.89
CA LEU A 104 -26.26 2.67 2.84
C LEU A 104 -25.28 2.36 3.98
N ILE A 105 -24.85 3.36 4.73
CA ILE A 105 -23.86 3.20 5.78
C ILE A 105 -24.35 3.90 7.05
N ASP A 106 -24.49 3.14 8.12
CA ASP A 106 -24.92 3.63 9.43
C ASP A 106 -23.67 3.98 10.28
N PHE A 107 -23.47 5.26 10.55
CA PHE A 107 -22.38 5.78 11.38
C PHE A 107 -22.76 5.97 12.85
N ARG A 108 -23.82 5.35 13.35
CA ARG A 108 -24.15 5.45 14.77
C ARG A 108 -23.01 4.91 15.63
N PRO A 109 -22.66 5.57 16.75
CA PRO A 109 -21.58 5.10 17.63
C PRO A 109 -21.86 3.66 18.11
N GLY A 110 -20.91 2.76 17.89
CA GLY A 110 -21.00 1.36 18.34
C GLY A 110 -21.41 0.34 17.27
N VAL A 111 -21.78 0.76 16.06
CA VAL A 111 -22.07 -0.17 14.95
C VAL A 111 -21.04 0.02 13.86
N VAL A 112 -20.02 -0.83 13.86
CA VAL A 112 -19.04 -0.89 12.75
C VAL A 112 -19.41 -2.08 11.87
N ASP A 113 -19.87 -1.82 10.65
CA ASP A 113 -20.04 -2.89 9.66
C ASP A 113 -18.65 -3.33 9.16
N GLN A 114 -18.15 -4.40 9.76
CA GLN A 114 -16.84 -4.96 9.43
C GLN A 114 -16.80 -5.60 8.03
N THR A 115 -17.96 -5.91 7.46
CA THR A 115 -18.08 -6.62 6.17
C THR A 115 -17.81 -5.70 5.00
N HIS A 116 -18.22 -4.44 5.10
CA HIS A 116 -18.07 -3.43 4.06
C HIS A 116 -16.95 -2.42 4.33
N PHE A 117 -16.31 -2.50 5.50
CA PHE A 117 -15.22 -1.59 5.84
C PHE A 117 -13.95 -1.95 5.05
N PRO A 118 -13.39 -1.04 4.25
CA PRO A 118 -12.24 -1.32 3.39
C PRO A 118 -10.93 -1.35 4.19
N LEU A 119 -10.77 -2.37 5.06
CA LEU A 119 -9.64 -2.52 5.98
C LEU A 119 -8.27 -2.45 5.30
N LYS A 120 -8.14 -2.99 4.08
CA LYS A 120 -6.88 -2.97 3.33
C LYS A 120 -6.48 -1.56 2.94
N ILE A 121 -7.44 -0.77 2.44
CA ILE A 121 -7.23 0.63 2.05
C ILE A 121 -6.92 1.46 3.30
N TRP A 122 -7.73 1.28 4.34
CA TRP A 122 -7.55 2.01 5.60
C TRP A 122 -6.17 1.76 6.22
N ARG A 123 -5.72 0.49 6.27
CA ARG A 123 -4.39 0.14 6.80
C ARG A 123 -3.27 0.81 6.00
N ARG A 124 -3.37 0.81 4.67
CA ARG A 124 -2.39 1.46 3.79
C ARG A 124 -2.32 2.97 4.03
N ILE A 125 -3.48 3.63 4.15
CA ILE A 125 -3.56 5.08 4.41
C ILE A 125 -3.04 5.40 5.82
N ALA A 126 -3.46 4.63 6.83
CA ALA A 126 -3.00 4.82 8.20
C ALA A 126 -1.48 4.65 8.34
N ASN A 127 -0.91 3.61 7.74
CA ASN A 127 0.53 3.40 7.75
C ASN A 127 1.27 4.53 7.03
N ARG A 128 0.74 5.03 5.91
CA ARG A 128 1.30 6.18 5.21
C ARG A 128 1.24 7.45 6.07
N ALA A 129 0.13 7.72 6.73
CA ALA A 129 -0.02 8.87 7.62
C ALA A 129 0.94 8.79 8.82
N LEU A 130 1.11 7.60 9.42
CA LEU A 130 2.01 7.39 10.55
C LEU A 130 3.50 7.52 10.18
N THR A 131 3.87 7.33 8.92
CA THR A 131 5.24 7.53 8.44
C THR A 131 5.56 8.99 8.13
N LEU A 132 4.57 9.87 8.01
CA LEU A 132 4.78 11.31 7.87
C LEU A 132 5.13 11.91 9.24
N GLN A 133 6.36 12.40 9.37
CA GLN A 133 6.90 12.94 10.63
C GLN A 133 6.09 14.13 11.18
N GLU A 134 5.33 14.80 10.31
CA GLU A 134 4.44 15.94 10.64
C GLU A 134 3.13 15.51 11.34
N SER A 135 2.77 14.21 11.30
CA SER A 135 1.51 13.73 11.86
C SER A 135 1.44 13.77 13.39
N PHE A 136 2.57 14.03 14.05
CA PHE A 136 2.68 14.07 15.51
C PHE A 136 2.94 15.47 16.07
N GLN A 137 2.93 16.50 15.24
CA GLN A 137 3.00 17.87 15.73
C GLN A 137 1.59 18.33 16.13
N TYR A 138 1.35 18.41 17.45
CA TYR A 138 0.24 19.20 17.96
C TYR A 138 0.53 20.65 17.58
N GLY A 139 -0.41 21.28 16.87
CA GLY A 139 -0.34 22.71 16.61
C GLY A 139 -0.12 23.46 17.93
N GLU A 140 0.77 24.45 17.93
CA GLU A 140 0.96 25.33 19.07
C GLU A 140 -0.37 26.03 19.42
N PRO A 141 -0.63 26.28 20.73
CA PRO A 141 -1.86 26.89 21.20
C PRO A 141 -2.02 28.34 20.71
#